data_43e9b1cff958ae260818d1bae282c4cc
#
_entry.id   43e9b1cff958ae260818d1bae282c4cc
#
_cell.length_a   1.000
_cell.length_b   1.000
_cell.length_c   1.000
_cell.angle_alpha   90.00
_cell.angle_beta   90.00
_cell.angle_gamma   90.00
#
_symmetry.space_group_name_H-M   'P 1'
#
loop_
_entity.id
_entity.type
_entity.pdbx_description
1 polymer ?
#
loop_
_entity_poly.entity_id
_entity_poly.type
_entity_poly.pdbx_seq_one_letter_code
_entity_poly.pdbx_strand_id
1 'polypeptide(L)'
;MAKRKNNEKYQRIIAAATKVFARKGFYQSKISEIAKEARVADGTIYIYFENKDDILISLFEEQMQAVLDNMTSRLVNLTDPAKKLEEFAWTHLSLIHNNKDMAEIIQVELRQSGKFMKEYKNEKFIQYLNIIEDIVVEGQKSGLFKKNIVPNVAKRAFFGALDEVSRCWVLSSRRQYDIKTVARQISEYFLDGISVCPGSTGIRA
;
A
#
# COMPACT_ATOMS: atom_id res chain seq x y z
N MET A 1 14.84 -20.57 14.52
CA MET A 1 15.28 -21.13 13.20
C MET A 1 14.14 -20.90 12.22
N ALA A 2 14.27 -19.96 11.30
CA ALA A 2 13.29 -19.78 10.24
C ALA A 2 13.27 -21.03 9.36
N LYS A 3 12.20 -21.83 9.40
CA LYS A 3 11.95 -22.87 8.42
C LYS A 3 12.04 -22.22 7.04
N ARG A 4 13.05 -22.58 6.24
CA ARG A 4 13.09 -22.24 4.81
C ARG A 4 11.76 -22.68 4.24
N LYS A 5 10.89 -21.74 3.95
CA LYS A 5 9.60 -21.96 3.32
C LYS A 5 9.89 -22.71 2.03
N ASN A 6 9.47 -23.97 1.94
CA ASN A 6 9.62 -24.73 0.71
C ASN A 6 8.74 -24.00 -0.32
N ASN A 7 9.40 -23.28 -1.19
CA ASN A 7 8.90 -22.06 -1.79
C ASN A 7 7.66 -22.33 -2.66
N GLU A 8 7.61 -23.45 -3.38
CA GLU A 8 6.57 -23.69 -4.39
C GLU A 8 5.16 -23.93 -3.78
N LYS A 9 5.04 -24.81 -2.79
CA LYS A 9 3.75 -25.10 -2.16
C LYS A 9 3.24 -23.92 -1.37
N TYR A 10 4.12 -23.25 -0.64
CA TYR A 10 3.81 -22.03 0.07
C TYR A 10 3.27 -20.95 -0.89
N GLN A 11 3.98 -20.67 -1.99
CA GLN A 11 3.54 -19.69 -2.98
C GLN A 11 2.21 -20.06 -3.65
N ARG A 12 1.98 -21.35 -3.91
CA ARG A 12 0.69 -21.83 -4.42
C ARG A 12 -0.44 -21.59 -3.42
N ILE A 13 -0.20 -21.76 -2.14
CA ILE A 13 -1.19 -21.49 -1.08
C ILE A 13 -1.51 -20.00 -1.01
N ILE A 14 -0.49 -19.12 -1.03
CA ILE A 14 -0.67 -17.66 -1.03
C ILE A 14 -1.46 -17.21 -2.27
N ALA A 15 -1.09 -17.67 -3.45
CA ALA A 15 -1.79 -17.34 -4.69
C ALA A 15 -3.26 -17.84 -4.69
N ALA A 16 -3.50 -19.02 -4.14
CA ALA A 16 -4.85 -19.57 -3.98
C ALA A 16 -5.67 -18.77 -2.97
N ALA A 17 -5.07 -18.40 -1.84
CA ALA A 17 -5.70 -17.57 -0.82
C ALA A 17 -6.11 -16.20 -1.38
N THR A 18 -5.24 -15.56 -2.17
CA THR A 18 -5.56 -14.30 -2.86
C THR A 18 -6.86 -14.42 -3.65
N LYS A 19 -6.98 -15.44 -4.50
CA LYS A 19 -8.18 -15.66 -5.32
C LYS A 19 -9.43 -15.96 -4.49
N VAL A 20 -9.29 -16.77 -3.45
CA VAL A 20 -10.42 -17.17 -2.60
C VAL A 20 -10.91 -15.99 -1.78
N PHE A 21 -10.01 -15.21 -1.19
CA PHE A 21 -10.35 -14.02 -0.41
C PHE A 21 -10.96 -12.92 -1.29
N ALA A 22 -10.41 -12.64 -2.46
CA ALA A 22 -10.96 -11.65 -3.38
C ALA A 22 -12.37 -12.01 -3.87
N ARG A 23 -12.64 -13.31 -4.09
CA ARG A 23 -13.94 -13.79 -4.61
C ARG A 23 -15.04 -13.87 -3.56
N LYS A 24 -14.72 -14.27 -2.33
CA LYS A 24 -15.71 -14.60 -1.29
C LYS A 24 -15.64 -13.71 -0.05
N GLY A 25 -14.60 -12.89 0.06
CA GLY A 25 -14.26 -12.19 1.26
C GLY A 25 -13.53 -13.09 2.29
N PHE A 26 -12.80 -12.46 3.19
CA PHE A 26 -12.00 -13.16 4.20
C PHE A 26 -12.86 -14.02 5.13
N TYR A 27 -13.96 -13.47 5.68
CA TYR A 27 -14.77 -14.18 6.68
C TYR A 27 -15.46 -15.40 6.12
N GLN A 28 -15.99 -15.34 4.91
CA GLN A 28 -16.73 -16.45 4.30
C GLN A 28 -15.82 -17.55 3.72
N SER A 29 -14.53 -17.26 3.57
CA SER A 29 -13.56 -18.21 3.02
C SER A 29 -13.17 -19.27 4.04
N LYS A 30 -13.06 -20.53 3.57
CA LYS A 30 -12.63 -21.68 4.36
C LYS A 30 -11.24 -22.13 3.94
N ILE A 31 -10.45 -22.64 4.89
CA ILE A 31 -9.10 -23.20 4.60
C ILE A 31 -9.18 -24.33 3.58
N SER A 32 -10.22 -25.17 3.64
CA SER A 32 -10.45 -26.25 2.67
C SER A 32 -10.64 -25.75 1.23
N GLU A 33 -11.21 -24.56 1.04
CA GLU A 33 -11.36 -23.95 -0.29
C GLU A 33 -10.00 -23.44 -0.82
N ILE A 34 -9.19 -22.88 0.07
CA ILE A 34 -7.81 -22.47 -0.25
C ILE A 34 -6.97 -23.70 -0.62
N ALA A 35 -7.08 -24.79 0.14
CA ALA A 35 -6.39 -26.05 -0.13
C ALA A 35 -6.78 -26.63 -1.49
N LYS A 36 -8.08 -26.65 -1.80
CA LYS A 36 -8.62 -27.10 -3.09
C LYS A 36 -8.09 -26.24 -4.24
N GLU A 37 -8.14 -24.93 -4.12
CA GLU A 37 -7.62 -23.99 -5.13
C GLU A 37 -6.10 -24.14 -5.32
N ALA A 38 -5.35 -24.33 -4.23
CA ALA A 38 -3.91 -24.58 -4.23
C ALA A 38 -3.52 -25.99 -4.70
N ARG A 39 -4.48 -26.89 -4.87
CA ARG A 39 -4.27 -28.32 -5.19
C ARG A 39 -3.36 -29.01 -4.18
N VAL A 40 -3.65 -28.83 -2.90
CA VAL A 40 -2.98 -29.48 -1.78
C VAL A 40 -4.02 -30.09 -0.82
N ALA A 41 -3.59 -31.01 0.05
CA ALA A 41 -4.45 -31.50 1.13
C ALA A 41 -4.60 -30.40 2.21
N ASP A 42 -5.73 -30.36 2.91
CA ASP A 42 -6.02 -29.40 3.99
C ASP A 42 -4.91 -29.38 5.04
N GLY A 43 -4.44 -30.55 5.47
CA GLY A 43 -3.32 -30.67 6.42
C GLY A 43 -2.01 -30.04 5.93
N THR A 44 -1.82 -29.91 4.61
CA THR A 44 -0.63 -29.24 4.07
C THR A 44 -0.62 -27.74 4.40
N ILE A 45 -1.79 -27.09 4.47
CA ILE A 45 -1.88 -25.67 4.82
C ILE A 45 -1.36 -25.44 6.23
N TYR A 46 -1.74 -26.29 7.17
CA TYR A 46 -1.34 -26.17 8.58
C TYR A 46 0.16 -26.44 8.83
N ILE A 47 0.88 -26.97 7.84
CA ILE A 47 2.36 -27.04 7.90
C ILE A 47 2.99 -25.65 7.78
N TYR A 48 2.33 -24.72 7.06
CA TYR A 48 2.84 -23.39 6.74
C TYR A 48 2.20 -22.28 7.55
N PHE A 49 0.93 -22.42 7.91
CA PHE A 49 0.11 -21.37 8.53
C PHE A 49 -0.69 -21.95 9.70
N GLU A 50 -0.74 -21.23 10.81
CA GLU A 50 -1.48 -21.65 11.98
C GLU A 50 -3.00 -21.53 11.79
N ASN A 51 -3.43 -20.51 11.08
CA ASN A 51 -4.83 -20.20 10.87
C ASN A 51 -5.02 -19.32 9.62
N LYS A 52 -6.27 -18.93 9.36
CA LYS A 52 -6.64 -18.11 8.20
C LYS A 52 -6.09 -16.69 8.28
N ASP A 53 -5.99 -16.10 9.49
CA ASP A 53 -5.39 -14.77 9.68
C ASP A 53 -3.90 -14.79 9.38
N ASP A 54 -3.19 -15.86 9.72
CA ASP A 54 -1.76 -16.01 9.41
C ASP A 54 -1.51 -16.07 7.89
N ILE A 55 -2.42 -16.70 7.13
CA ILE A 55 -2.37 -16.68 5.66
C ILE A 55 -2.57 -15.23 5.15
N LEU A 56 -3.54 -14.50 5.69
CA LEU A 56 -3.84 -13.13 5.28
C LEU A 56 -2.67 -12.18 5.58
N ILE A 57 -2.09 -12.28 6.78
CA ILE A 57 -0.93 -11.50 7.19
C ILE A 57 0.28 -11.83 6.30
N SER A 58 0.54 -13.11 6.06
CA SER A 58 1.67 -13.54 5.22
C SER A 58 1.53 -13.05 3.77
N LEU A 59 0.32 -13.11 3.22
CA LEU A 59 0.00 -12.57 1.92
C LEU A 59 0.29 -11.05 1.86
N PHE A 60 -0.18 -10.31 2.86
CA PHE A 60 0.06 -8.87 2.95
C PHE A 60 1.55 -8.55 3.05
N GLU A 61 2.29 -9.26 3.90
CA GLU A 61 3.74 -9.08 4.09
C GLU A 61 4.53 -9.25 2.78
N GLU A 62 4.19 -10.28 1.99
CA GLU A 62 4.86 -10.51 0.72
C GLU A 62 4.55 -9.40 -0.30
N GLN A 63 3.28 -8.99 -0.36
CA GLN A 63 2.88 -7.93 -1.27
C GLN A 63 3.50 -6.59 -0.89
N MET A 64 3.53 -6.27 0.41
CA MET A 64 4.15 -5.03 0.88
C MET A 64 5.66 -4.99 0.60
N GLN A 65 6.36 -6.13 0.66
CA GLN A 65 7.77 -6.18 0.26
C GLN A 65 7.94 -5.82 -1.21
N ALA A 66 7.15 -6.44 -2.10
CA ALA A 66 7.20 -6.15 -3.53
C ALA A 66 6.84 -4.68 -3.84
N VAL A 67 5.88 -4.11 -3.11
CA VAL A 67 5.49 -2.70 -3.22
C VAL A 67 6.64 -1.78 -2.80
N LEU A 68 7.30 -2.07 -1.67
CA LEU A 68 8.46 -1.31 -1.18
C LEU A 68 9.62 -1.35 -2.18
N ASP A 69 9.95 -2.54 -2.69
CA ASP A 69 11.06 -2.72 -3.64
C ASP A 69 10.78 -1.94 -4.95
N ASN A 70 9.54 -2.04 -5.47
CA ASN A 70 9.13 -1.30 -6.66
C ASN A 70 9.17 0.21 -6.43
N MET A 71 8.61 0.71 -5.31
CA MET A 71 8.61 2.13 -4.98
C MET A 71 10.03 2.67 -4.85
N THR A 72 10.89 2.00 -4.10
CA THR A 72 12.29 2.39 -3.91
C THR A 72 13.04 2.44 -5.24
N SER A 73 12.86 1.44 -6.11
CA SER A 73 13.53 1.40 -7.42
C SER A 73 13.14 2.56 -8.33
N ARG A 74 11.90 3.05 -8.24
CA ARG A 74 11.41 4.19 -9.02
C ARG A 74 11.90 5.52 -8.49
N LEU A 75 12.05 5.64 -7.18
CA LEU A 75 12.43 6.91 -6.54
C LEU A 75 13.94 7.14 -6.50
N VAL A 76 14.77 6.09 -6.57
CA VAL A 76 16.22 6.15 -6.33
C VAL A 76 16.96 7.13 -7.26
N ASN A 77 16.50 7.28 -8.50
CA ASN A 77 17.13 8.17 -9.48
C ASN A 77 16.52 9.59 -9.55
N LEU A 78 15.49 9.87 -8.74
CA LEU A 78 14.86 11.17 -8.66
C LEU A 78 15.53 12.00 -7.57
N THR A 79 15.94 13.21 -7.90
CA THR A 79 16.57 14.16 -6.95
C THR A 79 15.62 15.26 -6.50
N ASP A 80 14.54 15.52 -7.25
CA ASP A 80 13.56 16.55 -6.94
C ASP A 80 12.46 15.97 -6.03
N PRO A 81 12.29 16.48 -4.79
CA PRO A 81 11.26 16.02 -3.88
C PRO A 81 9.83 16.14 -4.41
N ALA A 82 9.53 17.15 -5.23
CA ALA A 82 8.21 17.29 -5.85
C ALA A 82 7.94 16.14 -6.81
N LYS A 83 8.91 15.83 -7.68
CA LYS A 83 8.82 14.69 -8.60
C LYS A 83 8.76 13.34 -7.89
N LYS A 84 9.41 13.21 -6.73
CA LYS A 84 9.28 12.01 -5.90
C LYS A 84 7.85 11.80 -5.40
N LEU A 85 7.15 12.86 -4.96
CA LEU A 85 5.75 12.78 -4.55
C LEU A 85 4.83 12.43 -5.72
N GLU A 86 5.05 13.03 -6.90
CA GLU A 86 4.30 12.70 -8.12
C GLU A 86 4.48 11.23 -8.52
N GLU A 87 5.72 10.73 -8.52
CA GLU A 87 6.04 9.34 -8.83
C GLU A 87 5.46 8.38 -7.79
N PHE A 88 5.48 8.77 -6.50
CA PHE A 88 4.84 7.99 -5.45
C PHE A 88 3.34 7.85 -5.71
N ALA A 89 2.63 8.95 -5.98
CA ALA A 89 1.20 8.94 -6.28
C ALA A 89 0.87 8.06 -7.49
N TRP A 90 1.61 8.25 -8.59
CA TRP A 90 1.47 7.45 -9.79
C TRP A 90 1.68 5.96 -9.53
N THR A 91 2.77 5.61 -8.86
CA THR A 91 3.11 4.23 -8.56
C THR A 91 2.06 3.58 -7.67
N HIS A 92 1.62 4.26 -6.59
CA HIS A 92 0.59 3.77 -5.68
C HIS A 92 -0.71 3.44 -6.43
N LEU A 93 -1.24 4.38 -7.18
CA LEU A 93 -2.49 4.20 -7.92
C LEU A 93 -2.38 3.15 -9.03
N SER A 94 -1.20 3.04 -9.67
CA SER A 94 -0.94 2.02 -10.69
C SER A 94 -0.94 0.60 -10.12
N LEU A 95 -0.41 0.40 -8.91
CA LEU A 95 -0.43 -0.90 -8.23
C LEU A 95 -1.87 -1.37 -7.98
N ILE A 96 -2.73 -0.49 -7.50
CA ILE A 96 -4.15 -0.77 -7.27
C ILE A 96 -4.89 -1.05 -8.58
N HIS A 97 -4.53 -0.33 -9.64
CA HIS A 97 -5.17 -0.52 -10.95
C HIS A 97 -4.85 -1.87 -11.58
N ASN A 98 -3.61 -2.31 -11.47
CA ASN A 98 -3.10 -3.46 -12.21
C ASN A 98 -3.41 -4.81 -11.53
N ASN A 99 -3.77 -4.80 -10.24
CA ASN A 99 -4.06 -6.03 -9.49
C ASN A 99 -5.33 -5.89 -8.65
N LYS A 100 -6.48 -6.16 -9.29
CA LYS A 100 -7.80 -6.01 -8.65
C LYS A 100 -7.99 -6.90 -7.43
N ASP A 101 -7.60 -8.17 -7.51
CA ASP A 101 -7.76 -9.12 -6.42
C ASP A 101 -6.98 -8.67 -5.18
N MET A 102 -5.76 -8.21 -5.39
CA MET A 102 -4.94 -7.69 -4.30
C MET A 102 -5.47 -6.35 -3.76
N ALA A 103 -5.95 -5.48 -4.65
CA ALA A 103 -6.58 -4.22 -4.25
C ALA A 103 -7.82 -4.47 -3.38
N GLU A 104 -8.67 -5.46 -3.73
CA GLU A 104 -9.81 -5.88 -2.92
C GLU A 104 -9.38 -6.33 -1.53
N ILE A 105 -8.38 -7.19 -1.45
CA ILE A 105 -7.86 -7.69 -0.18
C ILE A 105 -7.32 -6.55 0.69
N ILE A 106 -6.49 -5.68 0.13
CA ILE A 106 -5.87 -4.58 0.88
C ILE A 106 -6.89 -3.53 1.30
N GLN A 107 -7.80 -3.15 0.43
CA GLN A 107 -8.75 -2.06 0.68
C GLN A 107 -9.98 -2.49 1.48
N VAL A 108 -10.36 -3.75 1.41
CA VAL A 108 -11.58 -4.25 2.02
C VAL A 108 -11.28 -5.29 3.10
N GLU A 109 -10.67 -6.41 2.74
CA GLU A 109 -10.60 -7.59 3.59
C GLU A 109 -9.66 -7.44 4.79
N LEU A 110 -8.49 -6.82 4.60
CA LEU A 110 -7.54 -6.58 5.69
C LEU A 110 -8.13 -5.69 6.79
N ARG A 111 -8.95 -4.70 6.40
CA ARG A 111 -9.58 -3.77 7.34
C ARG A 111 -10.65 -4.44 8.21
N GLN A 112 -11.16 -5.61 7.79
CA GLN A 112 -12.13 -6.39 8.54
C GLN A 112 -11.46 -7.34 9.54
N SER A 113 -10.22 -7.76 9.33
CA SER A 113 -9.51 -8.65 10.25
C SER A 113 -9.17 -7.93 11.57
N GLY A 114 -9.81 -8.35 12.67
CA GLY A 114 -9.54 -7.80 14.00
C GLY A 114 -8.10 -8.04 14.44
N LYS A 115 -7.53 -9.20 14.11
CA LYS A 115 -6.13 -9.54 14.39
C LYS A 115 -5.17 -8.65 13.62
N PHE A 116 -5.41 -8.45 12.33
CA PHE A 116 -4.60 -7.55 11.52
C PHE A 116 -4.65 -6.11 12.03
N MET A 117 -5.83 -5.60 12.35
CA MET A 117 -6.01 -4.20 12.75
C MET A 117 -5.49 -3.88 14.16
N LYS A 118 -5.51 -4.83 15.09
CA LYS A 118 -5.23 -4.58 16.51
C LYS A 118 -3.93 -5.18 17.00
N GLU A 119 -3.53 -6.33 16.48
CA GLU A 119 -2.44 -7.12 17.02
C GLU A 119 -1.20 -7.14 16.11
N TYR A 120 -1.40 -7.01 14.81
CA TYR A 120 -0.33 -7.09 13.85
C TYR A 120 0.48 -5.79 13.79
N LYS A 121 1.79 -5.89 14.06
CA LYS A 121 2.74 -4.78 13.89
C LYS A 121 3.07 -4.62 12.40
N ASN A 122 2.42 -3.69 11.77
CA ASN A 122 2.49 -3.45 10.33
C ASN A 122 3.77 -2.68 9.94
N GLU A 123 4.94 -3.26 10.18
CA GLU A 123 6.24 -2.60 9.99
C GLU A 123 6.49 -2.19 8.55
N LYS A 124 6.17 -3.05 7.59
CA LYS A 124 6.37 -2.75 6.16
C LYS A 124 5.47 -1.62 5.66
N PHE A 125 4.24 -1.57 6.14
CA PHE A 125 3.36 -0.47 5.81
C PHE A 125 3.81 0.85 6.44
N ILE A 126 4.34 0.80 7.66
CA ILE A 126 4.96 1.97 8.29
C ILE A 126 6.17 2.43 7.46
N GLN A 127 7.03 1.52 7.01
CA GLN A 127 8.15 1.84 6.12
C GLN A 127 7.67 2.48 4.81
N TYR A 128 6.60 1.95 4.22
CA TYR A 128 6.01 2.51 3.02
C TYR A 128 5.51 3.95 3.21
N LEU A 129 4.81 4.21 4.31
CA LEU A 129 4.39 5.57 4.66
C LEU A 129 5.57 6.50 4.93
N ASN A 130 6.63 5.99 5.56
CA ASN A 130 7.81 6.79 5.88
C ASN A 130 8.56 7.30 4.64
N ILE A 131 8.41 6.64 3.49
CA ILE A 131 8.94 7.17 2.22
C ILE A 131 8.40 8.58 1.94
N ILE A 132 7.10 8.82 2.17
CA ILE A 132 6.50 10.16 2.00
C ILE A 132 7.09 11.15 3.02
N GLU A 133 7.23 10.72 4.27
CA GLU A 133 7.81 11.55 5.32
C GLU A 133 9.24 11.98 4.98
N ASP A 134 10.05 11.06 4.51
CA ASP A 134 11.44 11.29 4.10
C ASP A 134 11.52 12.28 2.93
N ILE A 135 10.63 12.16 1.95
CA ILE A 135 10.54 13.10 0.82
C ILE A 135 10.16 14.51 1.31
N VAL A 136 9.23 14.62 2.26
CA VAL A 136 8.85 15.92 2.81
C VAL A 136 10.01 16.54 3.57
N VAL A 137 10.74 15.77 4.38
CA VAL A 137 11.95 16.22 5.10
C VAL A 137 13.04 16.66 4.12
N GLU A 138 13.25 15.93 3.04
CA GLU A 138 14.19 16.27 1.98
C GLU A 138 13.82 17.63 1.33
N GLY A 139 12.55 17.82 1.01
CA GLY A 139 12.05 19.07 0.44
C GLY A 139 12.16 20.25 1.41
N GLN A 140 12.01 20.03 2.71
CA GLN A 140 12.25 21.06 3.73
C GLN A 140 13.72 21.44 3.85
N LYS A 141 14.63 20.46 3.78
CA LYS A 141 16.07 20.67 3.81
C LYS A 141 16.58 21.43 2.59
N SER A 142 16.02 21.15 1.41
CA SER A 142 16.35 21.86 0.17
C SER A 142 15.68 23.24 0.05
N GLY A 143 14.78 23.60 0.97
CA GLY A 143 14.03 24.87 0.91
C GLY A 143 12.86 24.87 -0.07
N LEU A 144 12.54 23.74 -0.70
CA LEU A 144 11.42 23.61 -1.62
C LEU A 144 10.07 23.59 -0.87
N PHE A 145 10.04 22.94 0.30
CA PHE A 145 8.84 22.80 1.12
C PHE A 145 8.89 23.67 2.38
N LYS A 146 7.74 24.13 2.81
CA LYS A 146 7.55 24.96 4.01
C LYS A 146 8.04 24.24 5.27
N LYS A 147 8.89 24.89 6.07
CA LYS A 147 9.46 24.32 7.29
C LYS A 147 8.46 24.11 8.43
N ASN A 148 7.35 24.83 8.43
CA ASN A 148 6.30 24.71 9.44
C ASN A 148 5.33 23.53 9.20
N ILE A 149 5.48 22.81 8.11
CA ILE A 149 4.73 21.57 7.85
C ILE A 149 5.31 20.45 8.72
N VAL A 150 4.45 19.77 9.46
CA VAL A 150 4.83 18.58 10.23
C VAL A 150 4.88 17.37 9.30
N PRO A 151 6.06 16.75 9.02
CA PRO A 151 6.20 15.70 8.02
C PRO A 151 5.26 14.50 8.25
N ASN A 152 5.06 14.10 9.51
CA ASN A 152 4.15 13.01 9.86
C ASN A 152 2.68 13.31 9.53
N VAL A 153 2.23 14.56 9.66
CA VAL A 153 0.88 14.99 9.27
C VAL A 153 0.76 15.00 7.75
N ALA A 154 1.75 15.57 7.07
CA ALA A 154 1.81 15.62 5.61
C ALA A 154 1.75 14.20 4.99
N LYS A 155 2.55 13.27 5.54
CA LYS A 155 2.53 11.85 5.16
C LYS A 155 1.13 11.25 5.22
N ARG A 156 0.41 11.45 6.32
CA ARG A 156 -0.92 10.89 6.53
C ARG A 156 -1.96 11.54 5.62
N ALA A 157 -1.88 12.85 5.41
CA ALA A 157 -2.80 13.58 4.53
C ALA A 157 -2.62 13.14 3.07
N PHE A 158 -1.38 13.06 2.58
CA PHE A 158 -1.09 12.66 1.21
C PHE A 158 -1.50 11.20 0.95
N PHE A 159 -1.08 10.29 1.84
CA PHE A 159 -1.47 8.88 1.72
C PHE A 159 -2.98 8.71 1.83
N GLY A 160 -3.64 9.41 2.76
CA GLY A 160 -5.09 9.32 2.93
C GLY A 160 -5.88 9.71 1.69
N ALA A 161 -5.42 10.73 0.94
CA ALA A 161 -6.04 11.11 -0.33
C ALA A 161 -5.90 10.01 -1.40
N LEU A 162 -4.71 9.41 -1.52
CA LEU A 162 -4.46 8.31 -2.46
C LEU A 162 -5.24 7.04 -2.08
N ASP A 163 -5.26 6.71 -0.81
CA ASP A 163 -5.93 5.53 -0.25
C ASP A 163 -7.45 5.60 -0.43
N GLU A 164 -8.05 6.77 -0.20
CA GLU A 164 -9.49 6.95 -0.40
C GLU A 164 -9.90 6.81 -1.86
N VAL A 165 -9.15 7.38 -2.79
CA VAL A 165 -9.42 7.18 -4.22
C VAL A 165 -9.23 5.72 -4.61
N SER A 166 -8.21 5.06 -4.10
CA SER A 166 -7.97 3.63 -4.31
C SER A 166 -9.15 2.79 -3.83
N ARG A 167 -9.65 3.08 -2.64
CA ARG A 167 -10.83 2.41 -2.06
C ARG A 167 -12.09 2.64 -2.90
N CYS A 168 -12.34 3.87 -3.33
CA CYS A 168 -13.46 4.18 -4.21
C CYS A 168 -13.40 3.41 -5.54
N TRP A 169 -12.20 3.25 -6.12
CA TRP A 169 -12.05 2.49 -7.36
C TRP A 169 -12.28 0.98 -7.20
N VAL A 170 -11.88 0.43 -6.07
CA VAL A 170 -12.13 -0.99 -5.76
C VAL A 170 -13.61 -1.25 -5.58
N LEU A 171 -14.31 -0.37 -4.85
CA LEU A 171 -15.74 -0.52 -4.55
C LEU A 171 -16.67 -0.12 -5.70
N SER A 172 -16.18 0.62 -6.69
CA SER A 172 -16.99 1.11 -7.82
C SER A 172 -16.89 0.19 -9.03
N SER A 173 -18.03 -0.07 -9.67
CA SER A 173 -18.09 -0.73 -10.97
C SER A 173 -17.66 0.17 -12.14
N ARG A 174 -17.63 1.48 -11.93
CA ARG A 174 -17.26 2.46 -12.96
C ARG A 174 -16.16 3.36 -12.45
N ARG A 175 -15.03 3.43 -13.18
CA ARG A 175 -13.99 4.43 -12.95
C ARG A 175 -14.37 5.71 -13.69
N GLN A 176 -14.42 6.82 -12.96
CA GLN A 176 -14.76 8.12 -13.54
C GLN A 176 -13.54 8.81 -14.16
N TYR A 177 -12.33 8.53 -13.68
CA TYR A 177 -11.11 9.23 -14.06
C TYR A 177 -9.96 8.24 -14.31
N ASP A 178 -9.06 8.60 -15.22
CA ASP A 178 -7.83 7.83 -15.44
C ASP A 178 -6.78 8.08 -14.35
N ILE A 179 -5.88 7.11 -14.18
CA ILE A 179 -4.86 7.13 -13.12
C ILE A 179 -3.96 8.37 -13.22
N LYS A 180 -3.57 8.73 -14.45
CA LYS A 180 -2.63 9.82 -14.68
C LYS A 180 -3.23 11.15 -14.23
N THR A 181 -4.49 11.39 -14.57
CA THR A 181 -5.22 12.58 -14.13
C THR A 181 -5.33 12.64 -12.61
N VAL A 182 -5.71 11.53 -11.96
CA VAL A 182 -5.88 11.51 -10.51
C VAL A 182 -4.55 11.66 -9.78
N ALA A 183 -3.50 10.93 -10.18
CA ALA A 183 -2.19 11.05 -9.57
C ALA A 183 -1.65 12.48 -9.66
N ARG A 184 -1.77 13.10 -10.85
CA ARG A 184 -1.36 14.47 -11.08
C ARG A 184 -2.13 15.45 -10.19
N GLN A 185 -3.46 15.39 -10.17
CA GLN A 185 -4.28 16.33 -9.41
C GLN A 185 -4.04 16.23 -7.90
N ILE A 186 -3.97 15.01 -7.35
CA ILE A 186 -3.68 14.84 -5.91
C ILE A 186 -2.30 15.41 -5.59
N SER A 187 -1.30 15.15 -6.45
CA SER A 187 0.05 15.68 -6.24
C SER A 187 0.08 17.22 -6.34
N GLU A 188 -0.59 17.81 -7.32
CA GLU A 188 -0.71 19.27 -7.48
C GLU A 188 -1.35 19.91 -6.24
N TYR A 189 -2.52 19.42 -5.79
CA TYR A 189 -3.18 19.98 -4.59
C TYR A 189 -2.31 19.91 -3.35
N PHE A 190 -1.55 18.81 -3.20
CA PHE A 190 -0.67 18.65 -2.07
C PHE A 190 0.57 19.56 -2.19
N LEU A 191 1.22 19.58 -3.34
CA LEU A 191 2.42 20.40 -3.60
C LEU A 191 2.12 21.89 -3.49
N ASP A 192 1.00 22.38 -4.00
CA ASP A 192 0.57 23.79 -3.86
C ASP A 192 0.38 24.17 -2.38
N GLY A 193 -0.07 23.22 -1.57
CA GLY A 193 -0.22 23.40 -0.13
C GLY A 193 1.10 23.49 0.63
N ILE A 194 2.11 22.70 0.27
CA ILE A 194 3.36 22.53 1.02
C ILE A 194 4.56 23.29 0.47
N SER A 195 4.56 23.68 -0.83
CA SER A 195 5.67 24.37 -1.46
C SER A 195 5.84 25.81 -0.94
N VAL A 196 7.08 26.28 -0.93
CA VAL A 196 7.39 27.69 -0.67
C VAL A 196 7.00 28.49 -1.91
N CYS A 197 6.08 29.45 -1.77
CA CYS A 197 5.74 30.34 -2.87
C CYS A 197 6.96 31.20 -3.24
N PRO A 198 7.34 31.29 -4.54
CA PRO A 198 8.35 32.24 -4.95
C PRO A 198 7.86 33.67 -4.61
N GLY A 199 8.48 34.29 -3.60
CA GLY A 199 8.15 35.71 -3.19
C GLY A 199 7.48 35.84 -1.80
N SER A 200 7.16 34.77 -1.07
CA SER A 200 6.66 34.86 0.30
C SER A 200 7.79 34.86 1.35
N THR A 201 8.70 35.80 1.26
CA THR A 201 9.52 36.24 2.39
C THR A 201 8.71 37.28 3.16
N GLY A 202 7.93 36.85 4.15
CA GLY A 202 7.27 37.85 4.98
C GLY A 202 5.99 37.35 5.65
N ILE A 203 6.15 36.84 6.86
CA ILE A 203 5.34 37.09 8.06
C ILE A 203 3.83 37.31 7.79
N ARG A 204 3.04 36.28 8.00
CA ARG A 204 1.70 36.48 8.60
C ARG A 204 1.81 36.06 10.07
N ALA A 205 1.79 37.08 10.91
CA ALA A 205 1.69 37.01 12.36
C ALA A 205 0.38 36.34 12.78
#